data_4399eb59128e81cdc79da1f67eea33fb
#
_entry.id   4399eb59128e81cdc79da1f67eea33fb
#
_cell.length_a   1.000
_cell.length_b   1.000
_cell.length_c   1.000
_cell.angle_alpha   90.00
_cell.angle_beta   90.00
_cell.angle_gamma   90.00
#
_symmetry.space_group_name_H-M   'P 1'
#
loop_
_entity.id
_entity.type
_entity.pdbx_description
1 polymer ?
#
loop_
_entity_poly.entity_id
_entity_poly.type
_entity_poly.pdbx_seq_one_letter_code
_entity_poly.pdbx_strand_id
1 'polypeptide(L)'
;GQSYDAPEMMTVEGDWSNAAPFLCMGVLSHSGVAVTGLNHGSVQGDRAIVQILRELGAVVEVCGDRVSVRRGTLHGAVIDAAMIPDIIPALAALCAAADGETRIVNAGRLRLKESDRLGGTARLLRALGADACVDGDSLIIRGRPELSGGTAETESDHRMAMAAAVAAC
;
A
#
# COMPACT_ATOMS: atom_id res chain seq x y z
N GLY A 1 -42.39 -9.64 0.56
CA GLY A 1 -41.21 -10.36 0.07
C GLY A 1 -40.39 -9.45 -0.81
N GLN A 2 -39.07 -9.56 -0.75
CA GLN A 2 -38.16 -8.87 -1.66
C GLN A 2 -37.83 -9.84 -2.80
N SER A 3 -37.81 -9.36 -4.04
CA SER A 3 -37.28 -10.10 -5.18
C SER A 3 -35.97 -9.43 -5.61
N TYR A 4 -35.02 -10.24 -6.03
CA TYR A 4 -33.75 -9.76 -6.57
C TYR A 4 -33.68 -10.17 -8.03
N ASP A 5 -33.49 -9.18 -8.91
CA ASP A 5 -33.16 -9.43 -10.31
C ASP A 5 -31.65 -9.54 -10.43
N ALA A 6 -31.17 -10.74 -10.69
CA ALA A 6 -29.75 -11.02 -10.91
C ALA A 6 -29.48 -11.05 -12.41
N PRO A 7 -28.35 -10.50 -12.89
CA PRO A 7 -27.93 -10.66 -14.28
C PRO A 7 -27.58 -12.14 -14.56
N GLU A 8 -27.81 -12.62 -15.78
CA GLU A 8 -27.44 -13.98 -16.18
C GLU A 8 -25.94 -14.23 -16.07
N MET A 9 -25.12 -13.18 -16.25
CA MET A 9 -23.67 -13.25 -16.14
C MET A 9 -23.15 -11.98 -15.47
N MET A 10 -22.21 -12.17 -14.54
CA MET A 10 -21.52 -11.07 -13.85
C MET A 10 -20.02 -11.34 -13.84
N THR A 11 -19.23 -10.36 -14.31
CA THR A 11 -17.77 -10.41 -14.19
C THR A 11 -17.34 -9.67 -12.94
N VAL A 12 -16.64 -10.37 -12.04
CA VAL A 12 -16.05 -9.75 -10.84
C VAL A 12 -14.79 -9.01 -11.26
N GLU A 13 -14.70 -7.73 -10.91
CA GLU A 13 -13.51 -6.93 -11.18
C GLU A 13 -12.33 -7.31 -10.27
N GLY A 14 -11.11 -6.99 -10.70
CA GLY A 14 -9.91 -7.19 -9.89
C GLY A 14 -9.93 -6.38 -8.59
N ASP A 15 -9.32 -6.94 -7.56
CA ASP A 15 -9.24 -6.35 -6.23
C ASP A 15 -8.04 -5.40 -6.14
N TRP A 16 -8.30 -4.10 -6.01
CA TRP A 16 -7.28 -3.07 -5.90
C TRP A 16 -6.47 -3.17 -4.61
N SER A 17 -7.08 -3.62 -3.50
CA SER A 17 -6.32 -3.81 -2.26
C SER A 17 -5.31 -4.95 -2.35
N ASN A 18 -5.63 -6.03 -3.07
CA ASN A 18 -4.68 -7.11 -3.31
C ASN A 18 -3.66 -6.78 -4.40
N ALA A 19 -3.98 -5.91 -5.36
CA ALA A 19 -3.03 -5.44 -6.36
C ALA A 19 -1.95 -4.50 -5.78
N ALA A 20 -2.31 -3.70 -4.78
CA ALA A 20 -1.45 -2.65 -4.22
C ALA A 20 -0.07 -3.15 -3.74
N PRO A 21 0.07 -4.25 -2.99
CA PRO A 21 1.39 -4.77 -2.61
C PRO A 21 2.28 -5.08 -3.81
N PHE A 22 1.72 -5.70 -4.87
CA PHE A 22 2.49 -6.01 -6.09
C PHE A 22 2.92 -4.75 -6.82
N LEU A 23 2.07 -3.72 -6.86
CA LEU A 23 2.44 -2.42 -7.42
C LEU A 23 3.55 -1.77 -6.58
N CYS A 24 3.48 -1.82 -5.26
CA CYS A 24 4.56 -1.32 -4.38
C CYS A 24 5.87 -2.08 -4.60
N MET A 25 5.84 -3.43 -4.67
CA MET A 25 7.01 -4.24 -4.99
C MET A 25 7.60 -3.87 -6.36
N GLY A 26 6.73 -3.63 -7.36
CA GLY A 26 7.15 -3.24 -8.70
C GLY A 26 7.86 -1.89 -8.74
N VAL A 27 7.48 -0.95 -7.88
CA VAL A 27 8.17 0.33 -7.73
C VAL A 27 9.55 0.15 -7.10
N LEU A 28 9.73 -0.80 -6.19
CA LEU A 28 11.02 -1.07 -5.54
C LEU A 28 11.93 -1.94 -6.41
N SER A 29 11.36 -2.77 -7.29
CA SER A 29 12.12 -3.68 -8.15
C SER A 29 12.82 -2.97 -9.31
N HIS A 30 13.90 -3.57 -9.82
CA HIS A 30 14.61 -3.06 -11.01
C HIS A 30 13.79 -3.18 -12.30
N SER A 31 12.97 -4.22 -12.42
CA SER A 31 12.24 -4.55 -13.66
C SER A 31 10.85 -3.95 -13.74
N GLY A 32 10.34 -3.41 -12.63
CA GLY A 32 8.93 -3.01 -12.52
C GLY A 32 7.98 -4.22 -12.47
N VAL A 33 6.69 -3.94 -12.37
CA VAL A 33 5.61 -4.93 -12.38
C VAL A 33 4.44 -4.38 -13.19
N ALA A 34 3.71 -5.27 -13.84
CA ALA A 34 2.41 -4.96 -14.45
C ALA A 34 1.33 -5.88 -13.89
N VAL A 35 0.23 -5.31 -13.46
CA VAL A 35 -0.98 -6.00 -12.98
C VAL A 35 -2.09 -5.76 -13.99
N THR A 36 -2.81 -6.81 -14.36
CA THR A 36 -3.96 -6.77 -15.29
C THR A 36 -5.26 -7.13 -14.58
N GLY A 37 -6.39 -6.86 -15.21
CA GLY A 37 -7.71 -7.14 -14.67
C GLY A 37 -8.22 -6.05 -13.70
N LEU A 38 -7.60 -4.87 -13.68
CA LEU A 38 -7.97 -3.78 -12.79
C LEU A 38 -8.92 -2.80 -13.52
N ASN A 39 -10.11 -2.63 -12.95
CA ASN A 39 -11.09 -1.68 -13.50
C ASN A 39 -10.79 -0.26 -13.01
N HIS A 40 -10.38 0.64 -13.93
CA HIS A 40 -10.12 2.04 -13.60
C HIS A 40 -11.39 2.86 -13.29
N GLY A 41 -12.56 2.36 -13.67
CA GLY A 41 -13.86 2.91 -13.29
C GLY A 41 -14.39 2.38 -11.96
N SER A 42 -13.64 1.51 -11.26
CA SER A 42 -14.05 0.90 -9.98
C SER A 42 -14.37 1.95 -8.92
N VAL A 43 -15.34 1.62 -8.08
CA VAL A 43 -15.69 2.38 -6.87
C VAL A 43 -14.84 2.00 -5.66
N GLN A 44 -13.93 1.01 -5.78
CA GLN A 44 -12.99 0.64 -4.73
C GLN A 44 -12.09 1.83 -4.38
N GLY A 45 -12.05 2.23 -3.10
CA GLY A 45 -11.24 3.36 -2.63
C GLY A 45 -9.75 3.15 -2.91
N ASP A 46 -9.28 1.89 -2.79
CA ASP A 46 -7.89 1.50 -2.94
C ASP A 46 -7.33 1.69 -4.37
N ARG A 47 -8.21 1.97 -5.36
CA ARG A 47 -7.78 2.46 -6.69
C ARG A 47 -6.93 3.73 -6.60
N ALA A 48 -7.04 4.49 -5.51
CA ALA A 48 -6.22 5.67 -5.24
C ALA A 48 -4.71 5.36 -5.23
N ILE A 49 -4.29 4.08 -5.09
CA ILE A 49 -2.89 3.65 -5.18
C ILE A 49 -2.19 4.19 -6.42
N VAL A 50 -2.88 4.25 -7.57
CA VAL A 50 -2.32 4.75 -8.84
C VAL A 50 -1.84 6.19 -8.71
N GLN A 51 -2.68 7.03 -8.11
CA GLN A 51 -2.37 8.44 -7.93
C GLN A 51 -1.31 8.64 -6.84
N ILE A 52 -1.41 7.92 -5.74
CA ILE A 52 -0.46 7.99 -4.63
C ILE A 52 0.95 7.58 -5.09
N LEU A 53 1.08 6.51 -5.89
CA LEU A 53 2.38 6.11 -6.42
C LEU A 53 3.01 7.18 -7.32
N ARG A 54 2.19 7.90 -8.14
CA ARG A 54 2.68 9.03 -8.93
C ARG A 54 3.13 10.19 -8.05
N GLU A 55 2.37 10.49 -7.01
CA GLU A 55 2.71 11.55 -6.04
C GLU A 55 3.96 11.22 -5.22
N LEU A 56 4.25 9.93 -5.01
CA LEU A 56 5.51 9.47 -4.41
C LEU A 56 6.69 9.47 -5.40
N GLY A 57 6.47 9.81 -6.67
CA GLY A 57 7.51 9.88 -7.69
C GLY A 57 7.77 8.58 -8.46
N ALA A 58 6.92 7.57 -8.31
CA ALA A 58 6.98 6.36 -9.12
C ALA A 58 6.51 6.62 -10.57
N VAL A 59 7.03 5.86 -11.53
CA VAL A 59 6.53 5.87 -12.89
C VAL A 59 5.37 4.89 -13.01
N VAL A 60 4.17 5.41 -13.33
CA VAL A 60 2.94 4.61 -13.40
C VAL A 60 2.26 4.84 -14.74
N GLU A 61 2.10 3.76 -15.50
CA GLU A 61 1.40 3.73 -16.77
C GLU A 61 0.11 2.92 -16.63
N VAL A 62 -0.96 3.45 -17.21
CA VAL A 62 -2.29 2.84 -17.19
C VAL A 62 -2.75 2.66 -18.62
N CYS A 63 -3.08 1.42 -19.02
CA CYS A 63 -3.56 1.10 -20.35
C CYS A 63 -4.67 0.04 -20.26
N GLY A 64 -5.90 0.43 -20.55
CA GLY A 64 -7.07 -0.43 -20.41
C GLY A 64 -7.23 -0.91 -18.96
N ASP A 65 -7.20 -2.22 -18.75
CA ASP A 65 -7.28 -2.88 -17.44
C ASP A 65 -5.91 -3.15 -16.80
N ARG A 66 -4.83 -2.67 -17.45
CA ARG A 66 -3.45 -2.91 -17.02
C ARG A 66 -2.86 -1.68 -16.35
N VAL A 67 -2.22 -1.88 -15.19
CA VAL A 67 -1.36 -0.90 -14.50
C VAL A 67 0.05 -1.43 -14.49
N SER A 68 0.99 -0.65 -15.03
CA SER A 68 2.42 -0.94 -15.02
C SER A 68 3.13 0.10 -14.15
N VAL A 69 4.01 -0.36 -13.29
CA VAL A 69 4.78 0.49 -12.38
C VAL A 69 6.26 0.18 -12.48
N ARG A 70 7.09 1.18 -12.27
CA ARG A 70 8.54 1.03 -12.13
C ARG A 70 9.10 2.13 -11.24
N ARG A 71 10.32 1.94 -10.79
CA ARG A 71 11.02 2.90 -9.94
C ARG A 71 11.18 4.24 -10.64
N GLY A 72 10.91 5.31 -9.91
CA GLY A 72 11.26 6.68 -10.23
C GLY A 72 12.08 7.30 -9.11
N THR A 73 12.09 8.63 -9.00
CA THR A 73 12.71 9.33 -7.87
C THR A 73 11.70 9.42 -6.74
N LEU A 74 11.77 8.46 -5.81
CA LEU A 74 10.81 8.37 -4.70
C LEU A 74 11.09 9.43 -3.66
N HIS A 75 10.04 10.11 -3.20
CA HIS A 75 10.10 11.12 -2.15
C HIS A 75 8.92 11.02 -1.19
N GLY A 76 9.08 11.59 0.00
CA GLY A 76 8.03 11.63 1.00
C GLY A 76 6.81 12.45 0.59
N ALA A 77 5.65 12.12 1.15
CA ALA A 77 4.37 12.77 0.87
C ALA A 77 3.44 12.73 2.08
N VAL A 78 2.32 13.46 1.98
CA VAL A 78 1.19 13.32 2.91
C VAL A 78 0.13 12.45 2.26
N ILE A 79 -0.22 11.33 2.91
CA ILE A 79 -1.19 10.35 2.41
C ILE A 79 -2.38 10.28 3.36
N ASP A 80 -3.59 10.46 2.85
CA ASP A 80 -4.81 10.32 3.63
C ASP A 80 -5.30 8.86 3.61
N ALA A 81 -5.30 8.20 4.77
CA ALA A 81 -5.68 6.81 4.93
C ALA A 81 -7.19 6.56 5.10
N ALA A 82 -8.00 7.60 5.21
CA ALA A 82 -9.41 7.48 5.60
C ALA A 82 -10.21 6.49 4.76
N MET A 83 -9.99 6.47 3.44
CA MET A 83 -10.73 5.64 2.48
C MET A 83 -9.93 4.45 1.93
N ILE A 84 -8.67 4.28 2.36
CA ILE A 84 -7.73 3.29 1.81
C ILE A 84 -6.98 2.50 2.90
N PRO A 85 -7.62 2.13 4.01
CA PRO A 85 -6.91 1.55 5.16
C PRO A 85 -6.20 0.22 4.82
N ASP A 86 -6.67 -0.51 3.82
CA ASP A 86 -6.19 -1.86 3.52
C ASP A 86 -4.87 -1.87 2.73
N ILE A 87 -4.55 -0.79 2.02
CA ILE A 87 -3.29 -0.65 1.28
C ILE A 87 -2.19 0.08 2.08
N ILE A 88 -2.55 0.67 3.22
CA ILE A 88 -1.60 1.47 4.02
C ILE A 88 -0.37 0.69 4.47
N PRO A 89 -0.45 -0.57 4.98
CA PRO A 89 0.76 -1.29 5.37
C PRO A 89 1.77 -1.45 4.23
N ALA A 90 1.31 -1.79 3.03
CA ALA A 90 2.17 -1.93 1.85
C ALA A 90 2.74 -0.59 1.37
N LEU A 91 1.92 0.49 1.36
CA LEU A 91 2.39 1.84 1.06
C LEU A 91 3.43 2.33 2.06
N ALA A 92 3.22 2.07 3.35
CA ALA A 92 4.17 2.43 4.40
C ALA A 92 5.54 1.75 4.20
N ALA A 93 5.53 0.48 3.78
CA ALA A 93 6.76 -0.25 3.44
C ALA A 93 7.48 0.38 2.24
N LEU A 94 6.75 0.77 1.19
CA LEU A 94 7.32 1.53 0.06
C LEU A 94 7.90 2.88 0.52
N CYS A 95 7.17 3.63 1.35
CA CYS A 95 7.59 4.93 1.85
C CYS A 95 8.86 4.87 2.71
N ALA A 96 9.17 3.71 3.31
CA ALA A 96 10.41 3.50 4.04
C ALA A 96 11.67 3.57 3.14
N ALA A 97 11.51 3.39 1.82
CA ALA A 97 12.57 3.51 0.82
C ALA A 97 12.53 4.86 0.05
N ALA A 98 11.61 5.77 0.36
CA ALA A 98 11.48 7.08 -0.26
C ALA A 98 12.38 8.11 0.43
N ASP A 99 12.88 9.10 -0.30
CA ASP A 99 13.64 10.20 0.30
C ASP A 99 12.71 11.16 1.07
N GLY A 100 13.13 11.57 2.26
CA GLY A 100 12.39 12.51 3.10
C GLY A 100 11.38 11.85 4.04
N GLU A 101 10.40 12.64 4.50
CA GLU A 101 9.38 12.21 5.45
C GLU A 101 8.04 12.00 4.75
N THR A 102 7.42 10.84 5.01
CA THR A 102 6.02 10.58 4.67
C THR A 102 5.17 10.64 5.93
N ARG A 103 4.05 11.33 5.85
CA ARG A 103 3.03 11.37 6.89
C ARG A 103 1.73 10.75 6.39
N ILE A 104 1.34 9.62 6.95
CA ILE A 104 0.06 8.97 6.67
C ILE A 104 -0.92 9.44 7.74
N VAL A 105 -1.91 10.24 7.34
CA VAL A 105 -2.89 10.87 8.24
C VAL A 105 -4.23 10.15 8.21
N ASN A 106 -5.12 10.43 9.17
CA ASN A 106 -6.45 9.83 9.29
C ASN A 106 -6.42 8.30 9.35
N ALA A 107 -5.36 7.74 9.95
CA ALA A 107 -5.08 6.31 10.00
C ALA A 107 -5.71 5.59 11.20
N GLY A 108 -6.54 6.26 12.00
CA GLY A 108 -7.13 5.69 13.23
C GLY A 108 -7.92 4.40 13.00
N ARG A 109 -8.61 4.26 11.85
CA ARG A 109 -9.35 3.05 11.48
C ARG A 109 -8.48 1.79 11.35
N LEU A 110 -7.17 1.94 11.11
CA LEU A 110 -6.24 0.82 11.03
C LEU A 110 -6.13 0.04 12.35
N ARG A 111 -6.43 0.68 13.47
CA ARG A 111 -6.44 0.02 14.80
C ARG A 111 -7.60 -0.98 14.97
N LEU A 112 -8.63 -0.87 14.14
CA LEU A 112 -9.88 -1.64 14.21
C LEU A 112 -9.97 -2.70 13.09
N LYS A 113 -8.83 -3.12 12.54
CA LYS A 113 -8.74 -4.16 11.51
C LYS A 113 -8.47 -5.52 12.16
N GLU A 114 -8.03 -6.53 11.38
CA GLU A 114 -7.72 -7.88 11.86
C GLU A 114 -6.62 -7.88 12.94
N SER A 115 -5.77 -6.85 12.92
CA SER A 115 -4.80 -6.49 13.94
C SER A 115 -4.79 -4.98 14.13
N ASP A 116 -4.06 -4.45 15.15
CA ASP A 116 -3.72 -3.03 15.19
C ASP A 116 -2.71 -2.72 14.08
N ARG A 117 -3.20 -2.57 12.83
CA ARG A 117 -2.35 -2.30 11.67
C ARG A 117 -1.57 -1.01 11.79
N LEU A 118 -2.05 0.02 12.52
CA LEU A 118 -1.32 1.27 12.69
C LEU A 118 -0.06 1.07 13.53
N GLY A 119 -0.22 0.54 14.73
CA GLY A 119 0.90 0.22 15.61
C GLY A 119 1.76 -0.91 15.06
N GLY A 120 1.13 -1.94 14.48
CA GLY A 120 1.79 -3.09 13.85
C GLY A 120 2.71 -2.67 12.71
N THR A 121 2.25 -1.81 11.78
CA THR A 121 3.07 -1.30 10.69
C THR A 121 4.30 -0.55 11.20
N ALA A 122 4.13 0.31 12.21
CA ALA A 122 5.28 1.01 12.80
C ALA A 122 6.27 0.03 13.45
N ARG A 123 5.79 -1.01 14.15
CA ARG A 123 6.65 -2.06 14.74
C ARG A 123 7.39 -2.84 13.66
N LEU A 124 6.68 -3.29 12.62
CA LEU A 124 7.24 -4.03 11.50
C LEU A 124 8.36 -3.24 10.81
N LEU A 125 8.10 -1.98 10.46
CA LEU A 125 9.08 -1.13 9.79
C LEU A 125 10.33 -0.90 10.64
N ARG A 126 10.16 -0.64 11.95
CA ARG A 126 11.31 -0.51 12.87
C ARG A 126 12.11 -1.80 13.02
N ALA A 127 11.44 -2.95 13.07
CA ALA A 127 12.11 -4.24 13.13
C ALA A 127 12.97 -4.53 11.89
N LEU A 128 12.64 -3.92 10.74
CA LEU A 128 13.40 -3.99 9.49
C LEU A 128 14.42 -2.84 9.33
N GLY A 129 14.55 -1.96 10.32
CA GLY A 129 15.54 -0.89 10.35
C GLY A 129 15.05 0.46 9.83
N ALA A 130 13.76 0.60 9.52
CA ALA A 130 13.19 1.90 9.14
C ALA A 130 12.96 2.81 10.35
N ASP A 131 12.94 4.12 10.12
CA ASP A 131 12.53 5.11 11.10
C ASP A 131 11.03 5.40 10.96
N ALA A 132 10.23 4.79 11.81
CA ALA A 132 8.77 4.91 11.78
C ALA A 132 8.19 5.06 13.19
N CYS A 133 7.23 5.98 13.37
CA CYS A 133 6.53 6.17 14.63
C CYS A 133 5.06 6.54 14.40
N VAL A 134 4.24 6.25 15.41
CA VAL A 134 2.84 6.66 15.47
C VAL A 134 2.73 7.95 16.26
N ASP A 135 2.00 8.93 15.71
CA ASP A 135 1.68 10.21 16.33
C ASP A 135 0.16 10.43 16.25
N GLY A 136 -0.55 10.18 17.34
CA GLY A 136 -2.02 10.15 17.35
C GLY A 136 -2.56 9.12 16.36
N ASP A 137 -3.34 9.58 15.40
CA ASP A 137 -3.89 8.78 14.29
C ASP A 137 -3.06 8.92 12.99
N SER A 138 -1.79 9.27 13.12
CA SER A 138 -0.86 9.34 11.99
C SER A 138 0.28 8.36 12.14
N LEU A 139 0.80 7.89 11.00
CA LEU A 139 2.05 7.16 10.90
C LEU A 139 3.07 8.06 10.21
N ILE A 140 4.19 8.31 10.87
CA ILE A 140 5.30 9.09 10.34
C ILE A 140 6.43 8.14 9.97
N ILE A 141 6.95 8.26 8.76
CA ILE A 141 8.01 7.42 8.23
C ILE A 141 9.09 8.33 7.65
N ARG A 142 10.32 8.19 8.11
CA ARG A 142 11.49 8.82 7.50
C ARG A 142 12.22 7.78 6.69
N GLY A 143 12.18 7.96 5.38
CA GLY A 143 12.75 7.00 4.46
C GLY A 143 14.26 6.92 4.54
N ARG A 144 14.78 5.76 4.15
CA ARG A 144 16.21 5.45 4.10
C ARG A 144 16.51 4.71 2.82
N PRO A 145 17.70 4.92 2.21
CA PRO A 145 18.05 4.24 0.96
C PRO A 145 18.11 2.72 1.10
N GLU A 146 18.42 2.21 2.30
CA GLU A 146 18.49 0.78 2.59
C GLU A 146 17.94 0.50 3.98
N LEU A 147 17.21 -0.61 4.12
CA LEU A 147 16.79 -1.18 5.38
C LEU A 147 17.81 -2.24 5.82
N SER A 148 18.03 -2.35 7.13
CA SER A 148 18.99 -3.33 7.66
C SER A 148 18.49 -4.78 7.59
N GLY A 149 17.22 -4.98 7.27
CA GLY A 149 16.56 -6.27 7.38
C GLY A 149 16.29 -6.67 8.83
N GLY A 150 15.68 -7.83 9.02
CA GLY A 150 15.35 -8.33 10.36
C GLY A 150 14.21 -9.33 10.34
N THR A 151 13.68 -9.60 11.56
CA THR A 151 12.48 -10.40 11.74
C THR A 151 11.34 -9.49 12.19
N ALA A 152 10.21 -9.57 11.50
CA ALA A 152 9.03 -8.77 11.82
C ALA A 152 7.84 -9.67 12.13
N GLU A 153 7.09 -9.32 13.16
CA GLU A 153 5.84 -9.99 13.50
C GLU A 153 4.71 -9.48 12.59
N THR A 154 3.91 -10.41 12.07
CA THR A 154 2.79 -10.10 11.17
C THR A 154 1.43 -10.16 11.87
N GLU A 155 1.39 -10.52 13.14
CA GLU A 155 0.19 -10.57 14.00
C GLU A 155 -0.96 -11.42 13.38
N SER A 156 -0.60 -12.46 12.61
CA SER A 156 -1.54 -13.30 11.85
C SER A 156 -2.41 -12.51 10.85
N ASP A 157 -1.98 -11.33 10.44
CA ASP A 157 -2.65 -10.46 9.48
C ASP A 157 -1.93 -10.52 8.13
N HIS A 158 -2.67 -10.93 7.09
CA HIS A 158 -2.13 -11.07 5.74
C HIS A 158 -1.61 -9.74 5.15
N ARG A 159 -2.23 -8.58 5.50
CA ARG A 159 -1.75 -7.27 5.04
C ARG A 159 -0.39 -6.91 5.65
N MET A 160 -0.16 -7.33 6.89
CA MET A 160 1.14 -7.17 7.55
C MET A 160 2.19 -8.07 6.90
N ALA A 161 1.83 -9.32 6.55
CA ALA A 161 2.73 -10.21 5.80
C ALA A 161 3.08 -9.64 4.41
N MET A 162 2.10 -9.09 3.70
CA MET A 162 2.32 -8.40 2.42
C MET A 162 3.22 -7.18 2.57
N ALA A 163 3.06 -6.37 3.63
CA ALA A 163 3.93 -5.23 3.92
C ALA A 163 5.38 -5.65 4.17
N ALA A 164 5.58 -6.75 4.92
CA ALA A 164 6.92 -7.32 5.11
C ALA A 164 7.56 -7.77 3.79
N ALA A 165 6.77 -8.39 2.89
CA ALA A 165 7.25 -8.77 1.56
C ALA A 165 7.62 -7.57 0.69
N VAL A 166 6.85 -6.47 0.74
CA VAL A 166 7.20 -5.20 0.06
C VAL A 166 8.51 -4.64 0.60
N ALA A 167 8.70 -4.63 1.92
CA ALA A 167 9.92 -4.12 2.54
C ALA A 167 11.17 -4.97 2.27
N ALA A 168 11.00 -6.21 1.81
CA ALA A 168 12.10 -7.11 1.44
C ALA A 168 12.57 -6.96 -0.02
N CYS A 169 11.89 -6.14 -0.83
CA CYS A 169 12.28 -5.83 -2.21
C CYS A 169 13.28 -4.69 -2.29
#